data_73e2f901173bca7ca29ad35bd23a4254
#
_entry.id   73e2f901173bca7ca29ad35bd23a4254
#
_cell.length_a   1.000
_cell.length_b   1.000
_cell.length_c   1.000
_cell.angle_alpha   90.00
_cell.angle_beta   90.00
_cell.angle_gamma   90.00
#
_symmetry.space_group_name_H-M   'P 1'
#
loop_
_entity.id
_entity.type
_entity.pdbx_description
1 polymer ?
#
loop_
_entity_poly.entity_id
_entity_poly.type
_entity_poly.pdbx_seq_one_letter_code
_entity_poly.pdbx_strand_id
1 'polypeptide(L)'
;MDRWPDNRAWLLLLPALCLLALVGGLPLLAVVNYGLHDIFTLDQVHWVGLQWCEDILHSDRFWASLGRSLLFSALALGVQIPLGILTAKLLLSLRRRAVWGLVLCALPLVVPWNMIPMLWLGMIQPQTGLFGFVGAWGYDYKFNPAHTWIVILLVDTWHWLGLVAILAYAGLASVPQAYRQAAAIDGASAWAVFRHIELPRITGALAIVLLLRCVDSLMIYTEAFTINAGGPNDATRFLTLELGEEIKGFSYGQAAARASLYFLIVLTIVWAFVIATRREEPTA
;
A
#
# COMPACT_ATOMS: atom_id res chain seq x y z
N MET A 1 -9.44 -41.12 21.12
CA MET A 1 -7.96 -41.13 21.15
C MET A 1 -7.51 -39.70 21.01
N ASP A 2 -7.38 -39.00 22.15
CA ASP A 2 -6.93 -37.61 22.22
C ASP A 2 -5.42 -37.58 21.91
N ARG A 3 -5.11 -37.12 20.68
CA ARG A 3 -3.71 -36.85 20.34
C ARG A 3 -3.34 -35.54 21.03
N TRP A 4 -2.53 -35.62 22.05
CA TRP A 4 -1.85 -34.46 22.65
C TRP A 4 -1.19 -33.66 21.52
N PRO A 5 -1.35 -32.33 21.48
CA PRO A 5 -0.68 -31.51 20.47
C PRO A 5 0.83 -31.76 20.56
N ASP A 6 1.40 -32.25 19.47
CA ASP A 6 2.81 -32.59 19.41
C ASP A 6 3.63 -31.27 19.47
N ASN A 7 4.07 -30.91 20.68
CA ASN A 7 4.82 -29.66 20.93
C ASN A 7 6.09 -29.55 20.07
N ARG A 8 6.51 -30.65 19.43
CA ARG A 8 7.65 -30.67 18.51
C ARG A 8 7.37 -29.92 17.19
N ALA A 9 6.10 -29.68 16.85
CA ALA A 9 5.74 -28.89 15.66
C ALA A 9 6.31 -27.45 15.74
N TRP A 10 6.46 -26.88 16.95
CA TRP A 10 7.10 -25.57 17.13
C TRP A 10 8.56 -25.54 16.72
N LEU A 11 9.29 -26.68 16.81
CA LEU A 11 10.68 -26.78 16.37
C LEU A 11 10.83 -26.57 14.86
N LEU A 12 9.80 -26.89 14.08
CA LEU A 12 9.79 -26.64 12.64
C LEU A 12 9.66 -25.15 12.29
N LEU A 13 9.06 -24.36 13.19
CA LEU A 13 8.93 -22.91 13.03
C LEU A 13 10.18 -22.15 13.52
N LEU A 14 11.02 -22.79 14.33
CA LEU A 14 12.16 -22.15 14.98
C LEU A 14 13.14 -21.50 13.99
N PRO A 15 13.54 -22.11 12.87
CA PRO A 15 14.41 -21.47 11.89
C PRO A 15 13.80 -20.21 11.29
N ALA A 16 12.50 -20.24 10.97
CA ALA A 16 11.78 -19.09 10.44
C ALA A 16 11.65 -17.97 11.49
N LEU A 17 11.35 -18.32 12.74
CA LEU A 17 11.27 -17.35 13.85
C LEU A 17 12.64 -16.73 14.15
N CYS A 18 13.72 -17.53 14.14
CA CYS A 18 15.08 -17.00 14.31
C CYS A 18 15.44 -16.03 13.18
N LEU A 19 15.16 -16.39 11.93
CA LEU A 19 15.38 -15.50 10.79
C LEU A 19 14.60 -14.19 10.93
N LEU A 20 13.32 -14.28 11.28
CA LEU A 20 12.45 -13.11 11.48
C LEU A 20 12.96 -12.21 12.62
N ALA A 21 13.40 -12.82 13.73
CA ALA A 21 13.96 -12.08 14.87
C ALA A 21 15.26 -11.36 14.49
N LEU A 22 16.12 -12.02 13.71
CA LEU A 22 17.40 -11.43 13.28
C LEU A 22 17.21 -10.35 12.21
N VAL A 23 16.41 -10.61 11.18
CA VAL A 23 16.26 -9.69 10.03
C VAL A 23 15.25 -8.57 10.30
N GLY A 24 14.22 -8.84 11.10
CA GLY A 24 13.18 -7.86 11.42
C GLY A 24 13.37 -7.25 12.83
N GLY A 25 13.54 -8.09 13.85
CA GLY A 25 13.59 -7.66 15.25
C GLY A 25 14.82 -6.82 15.58
N LEU A 26 16.02 -7.25 15.21
CA LEU A 26 17.25 -6.50 15.51
C LEU A 26 17.29 -5.12 14.86
N PRO A 27 16.99 -4.95 13.53
CA PRO A 27 16.94 -3.61 12.93
C PRO A 27 15.87 -2.72 13.58
N LEU A 28 14.71 -3.25 13.94
CA LEU A 28 13.68 -2.48 14.61
C LEU A 28 14.14 -1.98 15.98
N LEU A 29 14.79 -2.84 16.77
CA LEU A 29 15.37 -2.45 18.06
C LEU A 29 16.47 -1.39 17.87
N ALA A 30 17.30 -1.51 16.83
CA ALA A 30 18.31 -0.52 16.49
C ALA A 30 17.69 0.84 16.14
N VAL A 31 16.62 0.86 15.33
CA VAL A 31 15.90 2.09 14.99
C VAL A 31 15.31 2.74 16.23
N VAL A 32 14.65 1.97 17.11
CA VAL A 32 14.12 2.52 18.35
C VAL A 32 15.24 3.08 19.22
N ASN A 33 16.36 2.36 19.35
CA ASN A 33 17.52 2.83 20.10
C ASN A 33 18.10 4.12 19.53
N TYR A 34 18.24 4.22 18.20
CA TYR A 34 18.73 5.45 17.55
C TYR A 34 17.79 6.64 17.78
N GLY A 35 16.49 6.40 17.80
CA GLY A 35 15.49 7.43 18.08
C GLY A 35 15.55 8.01 19.50
N LEU A 36 16.24 7.35 20.42
CA LEU A 36 16.49 7.84 21.79
C LEU A 36 17.80 8.61 21.93
N HIS A 37 18.54 8.77 20.84
CA HIS A 37 19.84 9.44 20.84
C HIS A 37 19.89 10.56 19.83
N ASP A 38 20.68 11.59 20.13
CA ASP A 38 21.17 12.56 19.17
C ASP A 38 22.50 12.04 18.61
N ILE A 39 22.54 11.81 17.30
CA ILE A 39 23.67 11.17 16.63
C ILE A 39 24.29 12.19 15.67
N PHE A 40 25.36 12.84 16.13
CA PHE A 40 26.12 13.81 15.35
C PHE A 40 27.16 13.13 14.47
N THR A 41 27.91 12.18 15.04
CA THR A 41 28.89 11.31 14.38
C THR A 41 28.87 9.97 15.08
N LEU A 42 29.56 8.95 14.52
CA LEU A 42 29.66 7.63 15.16
C LEU A 42 30.28 7.66 16.56
N ASP A 43 31.08 8.69 16.85
CA ASP A 43 31.78 8.86 18.14
C ASP A 43 31.09 9.86 19.08
N GLN A 44 30.09 10.64 18.57
CA GLN A 44 29.39 11.67 19.34
C GLN A 44 27.90 11.34 19.35
N VAL A 45 27.53 10.52 20.32
CA VAL A 45 26.14 10.05 20.51
C VAL A 45 25.71 10.50 21.92
N HIS A 46 24.65 11.28 22.01
CA HIS A 46 24.10 11.81 23.26
C HIS A 46 22.70 11.22 23.49
N TRP A 47 22.45 10.74 24.70
CA TRP A 47 21.13 10.28 25.07
C TRP A 47 20.17 11.45 25.25
N VAL A 48 19.08 11.48 24.49
CA VAL A 48 18.02 12.52 24.56
C VAL A 48 16.65 11.96 24.97
N GLY A 49 16.55 10.65 25.14
CA GLY A 49 15.29 9.99 25.53
C GLY A 49 14.21 10.20 24.47
N LEU A 50 13.02 10.65 24.88
CA LEU A 50 11.86 10.84 23.98
C LEU A 50 11.75 12.25 23.39
N GLN A 51 12.77 13.10 23.54
CA GLN A 51 12.72 14.49 23.08
C GLN A 51 12.36 14.59 21.59
N TRP A 52 13.00 13.77 20.72
CA TRP A 52 12.67 13.76 19.29
C TRP A 52 11.22 13.37 19.01
N CYS A 53 10.67 12.40 19.76
CA CYS A 53 9.27 12.02 19.63
C CYS A 53 8.33 13.17 20.02
N GLU A 54 8.66 13.89 21.10
CA GLU A 54 7.88 15.02 21.59
C GLU A 54 7.91 16.17 20.57
N ASP A 55 9.09 16.54 20.06
CA ASP A 55 9.26 17.57 19.03
C ASP A 55 8.49 17.24 17.76
N ILE A 56 8.53 15.98 17.30
CA ILE A 56 7.79 15.52 16.11
C ILE A 56 6.29 15.62 16.34
N LEU A 57 5.78 15.17 17.49
CA LEU A 57 4.35 15.17 17.79
C LEU A 57 3.78 16.58 17.98
N HIS A 58 4.60 17.56 18.37
CA HIS A 58 4.21 18.98 18.46
C HIS A 58 4.34 19.73 17.12
N SER A 59 4.90 19.08 16.09
CA SER A 59 5.10 19.71 14.78
C SER A 59 3.83 19.67 13.92
N ASP A 60 3.32 20.83 13.51
CA ASP A 60 2.22 20.94 12.53
C ASP A 60 2.55 20.24 11.21
N ARG A 61 3.81 20.25 10.83
CA ARG A 61 4.32 19.60 9.62
C ARG A 61 4.07 18.09 9.66
N PHE A 62 4.32 17.45 10.80
CA PHE A 62 4.08 16.02 10.99
C PHE A 62 2.60 15.67 10.78
N TRP A 63 1.69 16.40 11.41
CA TRP A 63 0.26 16.15 11.30
C TRP A 63 -0.28 16.42 9.90
N ALA A 64 0.23 17.45 9.23
CA ALA A 64 -0.11 17.73 7.84
C ALA A 64 0.36 16.61 6.90
N SER A 65 1.57 16.09 7.08
CA SER A 65 2.12 14.98 6.28
C SER A 65 1.41 13.65 6.56
N LEU A 66 1.06 13.39 7.83
CA LEU A 66 0.23 12.25 8.21
C LEU A 66 -1.14 12.33 7.53
N GLY A 67 -1.80 13.49 7.60
CA GLY A 67 -3.08 13.70 6.94
C GLY A 67 -3.03 13.45 5.44
N ARG A 68 -1.98 13.92 4.77
CA ARG A 68 -1.75 13.66 3.34
C ARG A 68 -1.53 12.18 3.04
N SER A 69 -0.73 11.48 3.85
CA SER A 69 -0.49 10.03 3.69
C SER A 69 -1.77 9.21 3.87
N LEU A 70 -2.58 9.54 4.88
CA LEU A 70 -3.88 8.89 5.09
C LEU A 70 -4.87 9.19 3.95
N LEU A 71 -4.93 10.43 3.49
CA LEU A 71 -5.79 10.81 2.36
C LEU A 71 -5.36 10.09 1.08
N PHE A 72 -4.05 10.02 0.81
CA PHE A 72 -3.53 9.29 -0.34
C PHE A 72 -3.91 7.81 -0.28
N SER A 73 -3.70 7.16 0.86
CA SER A 73 -4.08 5.76 1.07
C SER A 73 -5.58 5.54 0.83
N ALA A 74 -6.43 6.41 1.38
CA ALA A 74 -7.87 6.34 1.19
C ALA A 74 -8.27 6.49 -0.29
N LEU A 75 -7.68 7.45 -1.01
CA LEU A 75 -7.93 7.66 -2.44
C LEU A 75 -7.42 6.50 -3.28
N ALA A 76 -6.20 6.00 -3.02
CA ALA A 76 -5.63 4.87 -3.73
C ALA A 76 -6.50 3.62 -3.59
N LEU A 77 -6.89 3.27 -2.36
CA LEU A 77 -7.78 2.15 -2.09
C LEU A 77 -9.18 2.36 -2.69
N GLY A 78 -9.72 3.57 -2.55
CA GLY A 78 -11.04 3.94 -3.09
C GLY A 78 -11.14 3.83 -4.63
N VAL A 79 -10.02 3.99 -5.33
CA VAL A 79 -9.94 3.84 -6.79
C VAL A 79 -9.58 2.40 -7.18
N GLN A 80 -8.54 1.83 -6.57
CA GLN A 80 -7.97 0.54 -6.99
C GLN A 80 -8.89 -0.64 -6.69
N ILE A 81 -9.56 -0.66 -5.52
CA ILE A 81 -10.42 -1.79 -5.16
C ILE A 81 -11.62 -1.90 -6.11
N PRO A 82 -12.42 -0.85 -6.36
CA PRO A 82 -13.51 -0.94 -7.33
C PRO A 82 -13.05 -1.26 -8.76
N LEU A 83 -11.98 -0.60 -9.22
CA LEU A 83 -11.44 -0.85 -10.57
C LEU A 83 -10.89 -2.27 -10.71
N GLY A 84 -10.20 -2.79 -9.68
CA GLY A 84 -9.68 -4.15 -9.68
C GLY A 84 -10.78 -5.20 -9.70
N ILE A 85 -11.86 -5.01 -8.92
CA ILE A 85 -13.03 -5.88 -8.94
C ILE A 85 -13.72 -5.82 -10.33
N LEU A 86 -13.88 -4.62 -10.89
CA LEU A 86 -14.46 -4.45 -12.22
C LEU A 86 -13.63 -5.16 -13.29
N THR A 87 -12.30 -4.99 -13.25
CA THR A 87 -11.35 -5.66 -14.14
C THR A 87 -11.45 -7.19 -13.97
N ALA A 88 -11.52 -7.70 -12.75
CA ALA A 88 -11.67 -9.13 -12.46
C ALA A 88 -12.98 -9.69 -13.05
N LYS A 89 -14.10 -8.97 -12.92
CA LYS A 89 -15.38 -9.37 -13.51
C LYS A 89 -15.33 -9.38 -15.04
N LEU A 90 -14.68 -8.38 -15.63
CA LEU A 90 -14.47 -8.32 -17.08
C LEU A 90 -13.63 -9.53 -17.56
N LEU A 91 -12.54 -9.83 -16.88
CA LEU A 91 -11.69 -10.98 -17.18
C LEU A 91 -12.45 -12.29 -17.05
N LEU A 92 -13.30 -12.45 -16.04
CA LEU A 92 -14.12 -13.63 -15.86
C LEU A 92 -15.06 -13.87 -17.06
N SER A 93 -15.58 -12.81 -17.67
CA SER A 93 -16.44 -12.90 -18.86
C SER A 93 -15.68 -13.37 -20.10
N LEU A 94 -14.37 -13.17 -20.17
CA LEU A 94 -13.52 -13.55 -21.31
C LEU A 94 -13.19 -15.06 -21.36
N ARG A 95 -13.54 -15.82 -20.33
CA ARG A 95 -13.35 -17.29 -20.25
C ARG A 95 -11.88 -17.68 -20.52
N ARG A 96 -11.60 -18.45 -21.58
CA ARG A 96 -10.23 -18.89 -21.93
C ARG A 96 -9.29 -17.74 -22.27
N ARG A 97 -9.80 -16.61 -22.77
CA ARG A 97 -8.99 -15.43 -23.08
C ARG A 97 -8.59 -14.63 -21.83
N ALA A 98 -9.18 -14.93 -20.67
CA ALA A 98 -8.83 -14.29 -19.40
C ALA A 98 -7.34 -14.41 -19.07
N VAL A 99 -6.67 -15.49 -19.48
CA VAL A 99 -5.22 -15.70 -19.27
C VAL A 99 -4.41 -14.54 -19.82
N TRP A 100 -4.70 -14.07 -21.03
CA TRP A 100 -3.99 -12.94 -21.64
C TRP A 100 -4.24 -11.63 -20.88
N GLY A 101 -5.47 -11.43 -20.42
CA GLY A 101 -5.80 -10.27 -19.59
C GLY A 101 -5.10 -10.31 -18.22
N LEU A 102 -5.00 -11.48 -17.59
CA LEU A 102 -4.25 -11.66 -16.34
C LEU A 102 -2.76 -11.40 -16.54
N VAL A 103 -2.16 -11.87 -17.63
CA VAL A 103 -0.76 -11.58 -17.98
C VAL A 103 -0.58 -10.07 -18.17
N LEU A 104 -1.48 -9.41 -18.89
CA LEU A 104 -1.43 -7.94 -19.07
C LEU A 104 -1.52 -7.19 -17.74
N CYS A 105 -2.41 -7.62 -16.83
CA CYS A 105 -2.51 -7.07 -15.49
C CYS A 105 -1.26 -7.31 -14.63
N ALA A 106 -0.54 -8.42 -14.88
CA ALA A 106 0.68 -8.74 -14.14
C ALA A 106 1.91 -7.94 -14.62
N LEU A 107 1.92 -7.44 -15.85
CA LEU A 107 3.08 -6.74 -16.42
C LEU A 107 3.58 -5.56 -15.56
N PRO A 108 2.71 -4.64 -15.06
CA PRO A 108 3.17 -3.56 -14.21
C PRO A 108 3.84 -4.03 -12.92
N LEU A 109 3.42 -5.17 -12.36
CA LEU A 109 3.96 -5.72 -11.11
C LEU A 109 5.38 -6.28 -11.27
N VAL A 110 5.79 -6.63 -12.49
CA VAL A 110 7.14 -7.14 -12.79
C VAL A 110 8.14 -5.99 -12.95
N VAL A 111 7.67 -4.79 -13.26
CA VAL A 111 8.54 -3.61 -13.38
C VAL A 111 9.07 -3.23 -11.99
N PRO A 112 10.40 -3.05 -11.82
CA PRO A 112 10.94 -2.58 -10.56
C PRO A 112 10.29 -1.25 -10.15
N TRP A 113 9.73 -1.23 -8.95
CA TRP A 113 8.91 -0.12 -8.45
C TRP A 113 9.60 1.25 -8.50
N ASN A 114 10.92 1.30 -8.29
CA ASN A 114 11.71 2.52 -8.37
C ASN A 114 11.86 3.07 -9.79
N MET A 115 11.65 2.25 -10.82
CA MET A 115 11.69 2.67 -12.23
C MET A 115 10.34 3.21 -12.73
N ILE A 116 9.25 2.86 -12.08
CA ILE A 116 7.89 3.18 -12.52
C ILE A 116 7.67 4.69 -12.66
N PRO A 117 7.94 5.53 -11.65
CA PRO A 117 7.73 6.96 -11.80
C PRO A 117 8.64 7.59 -12.87
N MET A 118 9.86 7.05 -13.07
CA MET A 118 10.74 7.50 -14.15
C MET A 118 10.19 7.19 -15.53
N LEU A 119 9.60 6.00 -15.72
CA LEU A 119 8.92 5.63 -16.97
C LEU A 119 7.76 6.59 -17.25
N TRP A 120 6.93 6.86 -16.25
CA TRP A 120 5.81 7.78 -16.39
C TRP A 120 6.25 9.21 -16.68
N LEU A 121 7.30 9.71 -16.01
CA LEU A 121 7.88 11.02 -16.34
C LEU A 121 8.36 11.09 -17.78
N GLY A 122 9.03 10.04 -18.28
CA GLY A 122 9.42 9.96 -19.68
C GLY A 122 8.20 9.98 -20.63
N MET A 123 7.10 9.31 -20.26
CA MET A 123 5.87 9.26 -21.06
C MET A 123 5.11 10.59 -21.10
N ILE A 124 5.11 11.37 -20.02
CA ILE A 124 4.41 12.65 -19.92
C ILE A 124 5.27 13.86 -20.31
N GLN A 125 6.54 13.65 -20.70
CA GLN A 125 7.44 14.73 -21.09
C GLN A 125 6.92 15.44 -22.34
N PRO A 126 6.79 16.79 -22.36
CA PRO A 126 6.09 17.52 -23.40
C PRO A 126 6.66 17.32 -24.82
N GLN A 127 7.98 17.17 -24.96
CA GLN A 127 8.63 17.13 -26.29
C GLN A 127 8.82 15.72 -26.85
N THR A 128 8.95 14.72 -25.99
CA THR A 128 9.35 13.35 -26.41
C THR A 128 8.44 12.25 -25.89
N GLY A 129 7.58 12.57 -24.93
CA GLY A 129 6.70 11.59 -24.28
C GLY A 129 5.44 11.27 -25.10
N LEU A 130 4.99 10.01 -25.02
CA LEU A 130 3.75 9.55 -25.67
C LEU A 130 2.52 10.39 -25.26
N PHE A 131 2.50 10.88 -24.03
CA PHE A 131 1.44 11.72 -23.46
C PHE A 131 1.85 13.19 -23.32
N GLY A 132 2.92 13.61 -24.00
CA GLY A 132 3.41 14.98 -23.95
C GLY A 132 2.37 16.05 -24.37
N PHE A 133 1.42 15.66 -25.25
CA PHE A 133 0.31 16.51 -25.67
C PHE A 133 -0.63 16.95 -24.54
N VAL A 134 -0.62 16.25 -23.40
CA VAL A 134 -1.45 16.57 -22.23
C VAL A 134 -1.04 17.92 -21.63
N GLY A 135 0.25 18.29 -21.74
CA GLY A 135 0.73 19.62 -21.36
C GLY A 135 0.08 20.75 -22.16
N ALA A 136 -0.23 20.52 -23.44
CA ALA A 136 -0.92 21.49 -24.29
C ALA A 136 -2.38 21.75 -23.83
N TRP A 137 -2.97 20.85 -23.04
CA TRP A 137 -4.31 21.02 -22.46
C TRP A 137 -4.26 21.74 -21.10
N GLY A 138 -3.11 22.33 -20.73
CA GLY A 138 -2.93 23.05 -19.47
C GLY A 138 -2.66 22.13 -18.26
N TYR A 139 -2.30 20.87 -18.51
CA TYR A 139 -1.94 19.95 -17.44
C TYR A 139 -0.50 20.16 -16.99
N ASP A 140 -0.33 20.66 -15.78
CA ASP A 140 0.97 20.99 -15.22
C ASP A 140 1.14 20.33 -13.84
N TYR A 141 1.80 19.18 -13.81
CA TYR A 141 2.06 18.45 -12.57
C TYR A 141 3.19 19.05 -11.73
N LYS A 142 4.00 19.98 -12.29
CA LYS A 142 5.13 20.57 -11.56
C LYS A 142 4.69 21.72 -10.65
N PHE A 143 3.74 22.52 -11.10
CA PHE A 143 3.33 23.73 -10.38
C PHE A 143 1.87 23.69 -9.88
N ASN A 144 1.08 22.71 -10.30
CA ASN A 144 -0.30 22.54 -9.82
C ASN A 144 -0.42 21.37 -8.86
N PRO A 145 -0.77 21.58 -7.58
CA PRO A 145 -0.91 20.54 -6.56
C PRO A 145 -1.87 19.42 -6.97
N ALA A 146 -3.03 19.76 -7.52
CA ALA A 146 -4.03 18.76 -7.91
C ALA A 146 -3.52 17.86 -9.05
N HIS A 147 -2.80 18.44 -10.02
CA HIS A 147 -2.22 17.67 -11.11
C HIS A 147 -1.11 16.73 -10.62
N THR A 148 -0.28 17.17 -9.65
CA THR A 148 0.71 16.29 -9.03
C THR A 148 0.06 15.11 -8.32
N TRP A 149 -1.00 15.34 -7.54
CA TRP A 149 -1.77 14.28 -6.88
C TRP A 149 -2.35 13.27 -7.87
N ILE A 150 -2.92 13.76 -8.97
CA ILE A 150 -3.49 12.91 -10.03
C ILE A 150 -2.41 12.03 -10.66
N VAL A 151 -1.23 12.58 -10.98
CA VAL A 151 -0.14 11.78 -11.56
C VAL A 151 0.32 10.71 -10.59
N ILE A 152 0.58 11.06 -9.32
CA ILE A 152 1.05 10.08 -8.33
C ILE A 152 0.01 8.98 -8.15
N LEU A 153 -1.27 9.33 -7.99
CA LEU A 153 -2.36 8.38 -7.84
C LEU A 153 -2.53 7.48 -9.08
N LEU A 154 -2.36 8.03 -10.29
CA LEU A 154 -2.44 7.29 -11.54
C LEU A 154 -1.28 6.31 -11.68
N VAL A 155 -0.06 6.73 -11.37
CA VAL A 155 1.15 5.89 -11.40
C VAL A 155 1.02 4.72 -10.42
N ASP A 156 0.63 5.00 -9.18
CA ASP A 156 0.42 4.00 -8.15
C ASP A 156 -0.75 3.06 -8.52
N THR A 157 -1.84 3.60 -9.05
CA THR A 157 -2.98 2.78 -9.51
C THR A 157 -2.59 1.87 -10.66
N TRP A 158 -1.87 2.37 -11.66
CA TRP A 158 -1.41 1.56 -12.79
C TRP A 158 -0.52 0.40 -12.32
N HIS A 159 0.37 0.65 -11.38
CA HIS A 159 1.26 -0.38 -10.85
C HIS A 159 0.49 -1.47 -10.10
N TRP A 160 -0.38 -1.07 -9.17
CA TRP A 160 -0.99 -1.99 -8.22
C TRP A 160 -2.37 -2.55 -8.63
N LEU A 161 -3.00 -1.98 -9.64
CA LEU A 161 -4.31 -2.44 -10.12
C LEU A 161 -4.30 -3.91 -10.49
N GLY A 162 -3.19 -4.39 -11.08
CA GLY A 162 -3.00 -5.78 -11.45
C GLY A 162 -3.08 -6.74 -10.27
N LEU A 163 -2.48 -6.40 -9.13
CA LEU A 163 -2.57 -7.21 -7.91
C LEU A 163 -4.01 -7.36 -7.43
N VAL A 164 -4.73 -6.24 -7.35
CA VAL A 164 -6.14 -6.23 -6.93
C VAL A 164 -6.99 -7.05 -7.90
N ALA A 165 -6.80 -6.86 -9.21
CA ALA A 165 -7.56 -7.56 -10.24
C ALA A 165 -7.32 -9.07 -10.22
N ILE A 166 -6.07 -9.52 -10.07
CA ILE A 166 -5.70 -10.94 -10.04
C ILE A 166 -6.29 -11.63 -8.81
N LEU A 167 -6.17 -11.02 -7.63
CA LEU A 167 -6.71 -11.61 -6.40
C LEU A 167 -8.24 -11.60 -6.37
N ALA A 168 -8.87 -10.52 -6.83
CA ALA A 168 -10.31 -10.46 -6.99
C ALA A 168 -10.81 -11.49 -8.03
N TYR A 169 -10.07 -11.67 -9.13
CA TYR A 169 -10.39 -12.70 -10.13
C TYR A 169 -10.33 -14.11 -9.54
N ALA A 170 -9.27 -14.42 -8.80
CA ALA A 170 -9.14 -15.73 -8.14
C ALA A 170 -10.30 -16.00 -7.18
N GLY A 171 -10.68 -15.01 -6.39
CA GLY A 171 -11.85 -15.08 -5.51
C GLY A 171 -13.16 -15.28 -6.28
N LEU A 172 -13.42 -14.48 -7.32
CA LEU A 172 -14.62 -14.60 -8.16
C LEU A 172 -14.68 -15.92 -8.93
N ALA A 173 -13.54 -16.43 -9.40
CA ALA A 173 -13.46 -17.70 -10.12
C ALA A 173 -13.73 -18.90 -9.20
N SER A 174 -13.49 -18.79 -7.90
CA SER A 174 -13.77 -19.83 -6.91
C SER A 174 -15.27 -19.99 -6.60
N VAL A 175 -16.11 -19.00 -6.97
CA VAL A 175 -17.57 -19.07 -6.75
C VAL A 175 -18.20 -20.13 -7.66
N PRO A 176 -18.83 -21.19 -7.10
CA PRO A 176 -19.42 -22.25 -7.92
C PRO A 176 -20.48 -21.70 -8.90
N GLN A 177 -20.44 -22.20 -10.13
CA GLN A 177 -21.35 -21.73 -11.19
C GLN A 177 -22.83 -22.01 -10.86
N ALA A 178 -23.11 -23.04 -10.05
CA ALA A 178 -24.46 -23.37 -9.62
C ALA A 178 -25.19 -22.20 -8.94
N TYR A 179 -24.48 -21.40 -8.13
CA TYR A 179 -25.09 -20.23 -7.48
C TYR A 179 -25.50 -19.15 -8.49
N ARG A 180 -24.68 -18.93 -9.52
CA ARG A 180 -25.01 -17.98 -10.59
C ARG A 180 -26.17 -18.48 -11.45
N GLN A 181 -26.23 -19.79 -11.69
CA GLN A 181 -27.33 -20.41 -12.44
C GLN A 181 -28.64 -20.36 -11.69
N ALA A 182 -28.65 -20.69 -10.38
CA ALA A 182 -29.84 -20.57 -9.54
C ALA A 182 -30.37 -19.11 -9.52
N ALA A 183 -29.48 -18.14 -9.30
CA ALA A 183 -29.84 -16.73 -9.34
C ALA A 183 -30.41 -16.28 -10.69
N ALA A 184 -29.91 -16.85 -11.80
CA ALA A 184 -30.43 -16.57 -13.13
C ALA A 184 -31.84 -17.15 -13.34
N ILE A 185 -32.13 -18.33 -12.79
CA ILE A 185 -33.48 -18.92 -12.77
C ILE A 185 -34.46 -18.06 -11.97
N ASP A 186 -34.00 -17.52 -10.84
CA ASP A 186 -34.77 -16.61 -9.98
C ASP A 186 -34.94 -15.20 -10.56
N GLY A 187 -34.37 -14.92 -11.73
CA GLY A 187 -34.44 -13.62 -12.40
C GLY A 187 -33.64 -12.51 -11.71
N ALA A 188 -32.63 -12.87 -10.87
CA ALA A 188 -31.84 -11.88 -10.15
C ALA A 188 -30.99 -11.02 -11.09
N SER A 189 -30.94 -9.71 -10.84
CA SER A 189 -30.09 -8.78 -11.60
C SER A 189 -28.60 -9.05 -11.36
N ALA A 190 -27.75 -8.67 -12.33
CA ALA A 190 -26.29 -8.82 -12.20
C ALA A 190 -25.71 -8.12 -10.94
N TRP A 191 -26.31 -7.00 -10.53
CA TRP A 191 -25.95 -6.30 -9.28
C TRP A 191 -26.36 -7.09 -8.05
N ALA A 192 -27.54 -7.70 -8.04
CA ALA A 192 -27.99 -8.54 -6.93
C ALA A 192 -27.10 -9.78 -6.77
N VAL A 193 -26.74 -10.44 -7.88
CA VAL A 193 -25.79 -11.56 -7.89
C VAL A 193 -24.44 -11.12 -7.32
N PHE A 194 -23.91 -9.99 -7.79
CA PHE A 194 -22.65 -9.46 -7.28
C PHE A 194 -22.71 -9.20 -5.78
N ARG A 195 -23.68 -8.42 -5.32
CA ARG A 195 -23.76 -7.96 -3.93
C ARG A 195 -24.06 -9.09 -2.93
N HIS A 196 -24.90 -10.06 -3.30
CA HIS A 196 -25.38 -11.06 -2.36
C HIS A 196 -24.71 -12.43 -2.50
N ILE A 197 -24.09 -12.73 -3.65
CA ILE A 197 -23.47 -14.03 -3.91
C ILE A 197 -21.94 -13.89 -4.05
N GLU A 198 -21.49 -13.01 -4.97
CA GLU A 198 -20.08 -12.92 -5.31
C GLU A 198 -19.28 -12.16 -4.25
N LEU A 199 -19.70 -10.95 -3.87
CA LEU A 199 -18.98 -10.07 -2.95
C LEU A 199 -18.76 -10.73 -1.57
N PRO A 200 -19.76 -11.36 -0.91
CA PRO A 200 -19.53 -12.02 0.37
C PRO A 200 -18.54 -13.17 0.32
N ARG A 201 -18.41 -13.82 -0.83
CA ARG A 201 -17.48 -14.95 -1.00
C ARG A 201 -16.05 -14.54 -1.29
N ILE A 202 -15.85 -13.33 -1.79
CA ILE A 202 -14.50 -12.80 -2.06
C ILE A 202 -13.98 -11.88 -0.95
N THR A 203 -14.75 -11.65 0.10
CA THR A 203 -14.35 -10.75 1.20
C THR A 203 -13.01 -11.12 1.80
N GLY A 204 -12.72 -12.42 2.00
CA GLY A 204 -11.42 -12.86 2.51
C GLY A 204 -10.27 -12.49 1.58
N ALA A 205 -10.41 -12.69 0.26
CA ALA A 205 -9.40 -12.28 -0.71
C ALA A 205 -9.25 -10.75 -0.76
N LEU A 206 -10.37 -10.03 -0.72
CA LEU A 206 -10.37 -8.57 -0.69
C LEU A 206 -9.75 -8.01 0.59
N ALA A 207 -9.97 -8.65 1.74
CA ALA A 207 -9.37 -8.25 3.01
C ALA A 207 -7.82 -8.33 2.94
N ILE A 208 -7.27 -9.39 2.36
CA ILE A 208 -5.83 -9.53 2.16
C ILE A 208 -5.30 -8.40 1.27
N VAL A 209 -5.93 -8.16 0.13
CA VAL A 209 -5.55 -7.08 -0.79
C VAL A 209 -5.63 -5.72 -0.11
N LEU A 210 -6.73 -5.46 0.59
CA LEU A 210 -6.97 -4.21 1.27
C LEU A 210 -5.88 -3.94 2.33
N LEU A 211 -5.53 -4.96 3.11
CA LEU A 211 -4.49 -4.85 4.11
C LEU A 211 -3.12 -4.56 3.48
N LEU A 212 -2.73 -5.35 2.47
CA LEU A 212 -1.45 -5.18 1.77
C LEU A 212 -1.35 -3.77 1.16
N ARG A 213 -2.39 -3.34 0.45
CA ARG A 213 -2.41 -2.02 -0.19
C ARG A 213 -2.50 -0.87 0.80
N CYS A 214 -3.20 -1.05 1.92
CA CYS A 214 -3.26 -0.05 2.98
C CYS A 214 -1.86 0.22 3.55
N VAL A 215 -1.14 -0.83 3.91
CA VAL A 215 0.23 -0.70 4.45
C VAL A 215 1.16 -0.08 3.41
N ASP A 216 1.13 -0.58 2.17
CA ASP A 216 2.02 -0.11 1.10
C ASP A 216 1.73 1.34 0.70
N SER A 217 0.47 1.73 0.52
CA SER A 217 0.10 3.10 0.16
C SER A 217 0.45 4.15 1.23
N LEU A 218 0.48 3.76 2.50
CA LEU A 218 0.99 4.61 3.58
C LEU A 218 2.49 4.83 3.48
N MET A 219 3.24 3.90 2.86
CA MET A 219 4.69 3.96 2.71
C MET A 219 5.14 4.56 1.38
N ILE A 220 4.27 5.27 0.67
CA ILE A 220 4.60 5.89 -0.63
C ILE A 220 5.75 6.89 -0.48
N TYR A 221 6.84 6.63 -1.20
CA TYR A 221 8.05 7.47 -1.21
C TYR A 221 8.54 7.74 -2.62
N THR A 222 8.78 6.68 -3.39
CA THR A 222 9.50 6.73 -4.67
C THR A 222 8.75 7.56 -5.70
N GLU A 223 7.44 7.38 -5.81
CA GLU A 223 6.57 8.10 -6.73
C GLU A 223 6.55 9.59 -6.39
N ALA A 224 6.30 9.92 -5.13
CA ALA A 224 6.23 11.30 -4.68
C ALA A 224 7.57 12.03 -4.80
N PHE A 225 8.67 11.34 -4.45
CA PHE A 225 10.02 11.89 -4.56
C PHE A 225 10.43 12.12 -6.01
N THR A 226 10.22 11.12 -6.88
CA THR A 226 10.68 11.17 -8.27
C THR A 226 9.85 12.15 -9.10
N ILE A 227 8.53 12.22 -8.88
CA ILE A 227 7.65 13.07 -9.69
C ILE A 227 7.84 14.54 -9.35
N ASN A 228 7.85 14.93 -8.08
CA ASN A 228 7.94 16.34 -7.71
C ASN A 228 8.56 16.59 -6.33
N ALA A 229 9.30 15.65 -5.76
CA ALA A 229 10.00 15.77 -4.48
C ALA A 229 9.16 16.37 -3.34
N GLY A 230 7.86 16.02 -3.29
CA GLY A 230 6.91 16.56 -2.30
C GLY A 230 6.21 17.86 -2.70
N GLY A 231 6.62 18.50 -3.81
CA GLY A 231 6.01 19.74 -4.32
C GLY A 231 4.69 19.58 -5.07
N PRO A 232 4.15 20.68 -5.62
CA PRO A 232 4.48 22.05 -5.26
C PRO A 232 3.93 22.44 -3.88
N ASN A 233 4.60 23.36 -3.19
CA ASN A 233 4.17 23.91 -1.89
C ASN A 233 3.85 22.81 -0.85
N ASP A 234 4.69 21.78 -0.76
CA ASP A 234 4.52 20.62 0.14
C ASP A 234 3.24 19.80 -0.07
N ALA A 235 2.56 20.00 -1.20
CA ALA A 235 1.26 19.37 -1.47
C ALA A 235 1.31 17.83 -1.47
N THR A 236 2.45 17.24 -1.88
CA THR A 236 2.66 15.79 -1.92
C THR A 236 3.76 15.34 -0.94
N ARG A 237 4.02 16.15 0.09
CA ARG A 237 4.96 15.80 1.16
C ARG A 237 4.28 14.82 2.12
N PHE A 238 4.52 13.54 1.88
CA PHE A 238 4.07 12.44 2.71
C PHE A 238 5.04 12.20 3.88
N LEU A 239 4.62 11.42 4.88
CA LEU A 239 5.46 11.10 6.04
C LEU A 239 6.80 10.45 5.68
N THR A 240 6.80 9.58 4.70
CA THR A 240 8.00 8.90 4.20
C THR A 240 9.00 9.85 3.54
N LEU A 241 8.52 10.94 2.92
CA LEU A 241 9.40 11.96 2.34
C LEU A 241 10.13 12.74 3.42
N GLU A 242 9.47 13.09 4.52
CA GLU A 242 10.11 13.75 5.66
C GLU A 242 11.20 12.88 6.27
N LEU A 243 10.92 11.58 6.46
CA LEU A 243 11.92 10.61 6.91
C LEU A 243 13.14 10.58 5.97
N GLY A 244 12.89 10.55 4.66
CA GLY A 244 13.95 10.57 3.65
C GLY A 244 14.78 11.85 3.65
N GLU A 245 14.18 13.01 3.93
CA GLU A 245 14.87 14.29 4.07
C GLU A 245 15.77 14.32 5.31
N GLU A 246 15.29 13.84 6.46
CA GLU A 246 16.06 13.77 7.71
C GLU A 246 17.28 12.84 7.55
N ILE A 247 17.11 11.67 6.91
CA ILE A 247 18.23 10.76 6.62
C ILE A 247 19.28 11.44 5.73
N LYS A 248 18.85 12.14 4.67
CA LYS A 248 19.74 12.88 3.77
C LYS A 248 20.40 14.08 4.46
N GLY A 249 19.73 14.65 5.44
CA GLY A 249 20.25 15.73 6.30
C GLY A 249 21.16 15.24 7.43
N PHE A 250 21.45 13.94 7.50
CA PHE A 250 22.25 13.30 8.57
C PHE A 250 21.65 13.43 9.98
N SER A 251 20.35 13.74 10.08
CA SER A 251 19.62 13.81 11.37
C SER A 251 19.11 12.42 11.76
N TYR A 252 20.02 11.48 11.99
CA TYR A 252 19.67 10.05 12.17
C TYR A 252 18.82 9.78 13.40
N GLY A 253 19.04 10.46 14.52
CA GLY A 253 18.23 10.31 15.73
C GLY A 253 16.79 10.72 15.51
N GLN A 254 16.57 11.90 14.93
CA GLN A 254 15.24 12.40 14.59
C GLN A 254 14.54 11.52 13.56
N ALA A 255 15.26 11.09 12.50
CA ALA A 255 14.75 10.19 11.50
C ALA A 255 14.31 8.84 12.11
N ALA A 256 15.10 8.30 13.03
CA ALA A 256 14.78 7.04 13.72
C ALA A 256 13.58 7.17 14.67
N ALA A 257 13.45 8.28 15.39
CA ALA A 257 12.27 8.59 16.20
C ALA A 257 11.02 8.69 15.33
N ARG A 258 11.09 9.39 14.20
CA ARG A 258 10.00 9.49 13.21
C ARG A 258 9.62 8.15 12.63
N ALA A 259 10.60 7.32 12.26
CA ALA A 259 10.38 5.96 11.75
C ALA A 259 9.67 5.10 12.80
N SER A 260 10.05 5.20 14.07
CA SER A 260 9.42 4.49 15.19
C SER A 260 7.98 4.91 15.40
N LEU A 261 7.68 6.22 15.39
CA LEU A 261 6.32 6.74 15.47
C LEU A 261 5.48 6.28 14.28
N TYR A 262 6.04 6.32 13.08
CA TYR A 262 5.37 5.88 11.88
C TYR A 262 5.05 4.39 11.92
N PHE A 263 6.01 3.58 12.36
CA PHE A 263 5.79 2.14 12.56
C PHE A 263 4.63 1.87 13.53
N LEU A 264 4.54 2.60 14.66
CA LEU A 264 3.44 2.46 15.61
C LEU A 264 2.08 2.86 15.01
N ILE A 265 2.03 3.91 14.19
CA ILE A 265 0.81 4.32 13.49
C ILE A 265 0.34 3.22 12.53
N VAL A 266 1.24 2.71 11.68
CA VAL A 266 0.93 1.62 10.74
C VAL A 266 0.49 0.37 11.49
N LEU A 267 1.19 0.00 12.56
CA LEU A 267 0.84 -1.15 13.41
C LEU A 267 -0.57 -1.00 14.01
N THR A 268 -0.91 0.20 14.47
CA THR A 268 -2.25 0.50 15.02
C THR A 268 -3.33 0.35 13.94
N ILE A 269 -3.08 0.83 12.72
CA ILE A 269 -4.01 0.68 11.58
C ILE A 269 -4.18 -0.80 11.23
N VAL A 270 -3.08 -1.55 11.14
CA VAL A 270 -3.11 -3.01 10.87
C VAL A 270 -3.88 -3.75 11.96
N TRP A 271 -3.62 -3.42 13.22
CA TRP A 271 -4.31 -4.03 14.36
C TRP A 271 -5.83 -3.75 14.34
N ALA A 272 -6.20 -2.49 14.11
CA ALA A 272 -7.61 -2.10 13.99
C ALA A 272 -8.29 -2.84 12.83
N PHE A 273 -7.61 -2.96 11.69
CA PHE A 273 -8.10 -3.70 10.54
C PHE A 273 -8.33 -5.19 10.85
N VAL A 274 -7.36 -5.84 11.48
CA VAL A 274 -7.44 -7.27 11.85
C VAL A 274 -8.61 -7.52 12.82
N ILE A 275 -8.84 -6.61 13.78
CA ILE A 275 -9.97 -6.74 14.71
C ILE A 275 -11.30 -6.56 13.96
N ALA A 276 -11.40 -5.58 13.06
CA ALA A 276 -12.60 -5.33 12.29
C ALA A 276 -12.99 -6.54 11.43
N THR A 277 -12.00 -7.14 10.74
CA THR A 277 -12.25 -8.29 9.85
C THR A 277 -12.57 -9.58 10.60
N ARG A 278 -11.99 -9.81 11.79
CA ARG A 278 -12.30 -11.00 12.62
C ARG A 278 -13.73 -11.02 13.15
N ARG A 279 -14.36 -9.86 13.32
CA ARG A 279 -15.75 -9.76 13.82
C ARG A 279 -16.79 -10.17 12.78
N GLU A 280 -16.41 -10.28 11.52
CA GLU A 280 -17.30 -10.63 10.42
C GLU A 280 -17.34 -12.13 10.09
N GLU A 281 -16.46 -12.95 10.70
CA GLU A 281 -16.56 -14.40 10.59
C GLU A 281 -17.68 -14.90 11.51
N PRO A 282 -18.86 -15.32 10.98
CA PRO A 282 -19.86 -15.97 11.81
C PRO A 282 -19.23 -17.25 12.34
N THR A 283 -19.27 -17.45 13.66
CA THR A 283 -18.98 -18.75 14.28
C THR A 283 -19.87 -19.79 13.60
N ALA A 284 -19.26 -20.61 12.73
CA ALA A 284 -19.91 -21.76 12.10
C ALA A 284 -20.15 -22.87 13.12
#